data_32889d1c008410c158450c5803b746a5
#
_entry.id   32889d1c008410c158450c5803b746a5
#
_cell.length_a   1.000
_cell.length_b   1.000
_cell.length_c   1.000
_cell.angle_alpha   90.00
_cell.angle_beta   90.00
_cell.angle_gamma   90.00
#
_symmetry.space_group_name_H-M   'P 1'
#
loop_
_entity.id
_entity.type
_entity.pdbx_description
1 polymer ?
#
loop_
_entity_poly.entity_id
_entity_poly.type
_entity_poly.pdbx_seq_one_letter_code
_entity_poly.pdbx_strand_id
1 'polypeptide(L)'
;MIVIGTTPGRENWLNDCLSSLNRPCLVLSDFSYELGKINWCKKHVNKPFFFFQDSVVFKSTDWIDELFDRKKSVALTNDPSFYGMYMGIYDPIILNMVEIPKVENKAEAIKYEIEWTNKYVNYAIDVDIAFPELRDSRASGKEVRHGRECLVLENEYLIKYKGNWGQKPAID
;
A
#
# COMPACT_ATOMS: atom_id res chain seq x y z
N MET A 1 -4.64 -7.39 11.60
CA MET A 1 -5.83 -6.77 10.95
C MET A 1 -5.45 -6.32 9.54
N ILE A 2 -6.35 -6.45 8.56
CA ILE A 2 -6.13 -5.99 7.18
C ILE A 2 -6.86 -4.66 6.97
N VAL A 3 -6.20 -3.69 6.31
CA VAL A 3 -6.72 -2.36 6.01
C VAL A 3 -6.47 -2.04 4.54
N ILE A 4 -7.52 -1.69 3.81
CA ILE A 4 -7.44 -1.29 2.39
C ILE A 4 -7.66 0.22 2.29
N GLY A 5 -6.71 0.92 1.67
CA GLY A 5 -6.83 2.31 1.29
C GLY A 5 -7.42 2.45 -0.12
N THR A 6 -8.50 3.21 -0.24
CA THR A 6 -9.12 3.55 -1.53
C THR A 6 -9.53 5.01 -1.57
N THR A 7 -9.99 5.48 -2.72
CA THR A 7 -10.50 6.84 -2.94
C THR A 7 -11.86 6.73 -3.65
N PRO A 8 -12.84 7.56 -3.32
CA PRO A 8 -14.11 7.59 -4.04
C PRO A 8 -13.92 7.67 -5.56
N GLY A 9 -14.74 6.94 -6.32
CA GLY A 9 -14.61 6.79 -7.77
C GLY A 9 -13.68 5.66 -8.22
N ARG A 10 -13.25 4.80 -7.29
CA ARG A 10 -12.40 3.63 -7.58
C ARG A 10 -13.08 2.30 -7.22
N GLU A 11 -14.40 2.27 -7.27
CA GLU A 11 -15.22 1.13 -6.85
C GLU A 11 -14.86 -0.16 -7.61
N ASN A 12 -14.55 -0.07 -8.91
CA ASN A 12 -14.13 -1.24 -9.71
C ASN A 12 -12.81 -1.84 -9.20
N TRP A 13 -11.84 -0.99 -8.84
CA TRP A 13 -10.58 -1.42 -8.26
C TRP A 13 -10.76 -2.08 -6.90
N LEU A 14 -11.58 -1.45 -6.06
CA LEU A 14 -11.91 -1.98 -4.74
C LEU A 14 -12.62 -3.32 -4.83
N ASN A 15 -13.57 -3.48 -5.75
CA ASN A 15 -14.28 -4.73 -5.96
C ASN A 15 -13.36 -5.87 -6.40
N ASP A 16 -12.43 -5.62 -7.33
CA ASP A 16 -11.42 -6.61 -7.73
C ASP A 16 -10.55 -7.03 -6.54
N CYS A 17 -10.09 -6.04 -5.76
CA CYS A 17 -9.28 -6.26 -4.58
C CYS A 17 -10.03 -7.09 -3.53
N LEU A 18 -11.24 -6.70 -3.15
CA LEU A 18 -12.06 -7.38 -2.15
C LEU A 18 -12.43 -8.81 -2.58
N SER A 19 -12.81 -9.00 -3.85
CA SER A 19 -13.17 -10.32 -4.38
C SER A 19 -12.00 -11.28 -4.36
N SER A 20 -10.79 -10.79 -4.60
CA SER A 20 -9.58 -11.60 -4.58
C SER A 20 -9.01 -11.82 -3.17
N LEU A 21 -9.17 -10.85 -2.26
CA LEU A 21 -8.69 -10.97 -0.89
C LEU A 21 -9.42 -12.04 -0.11
N ASN A 22 -10.75 -12.12 -0.23
CA ASN A 22 -11.62 -13.08 0.45
C ASN A 22 -11.34 -13.24 1.96
N ARG A 23 -11.02 -12.12 2.64
CA ARG A 23 -10.74 -12.06 4.07
C ARG A 23 -11.40 -10.82 4.70
N PRO A 24 -11.76 -10.85 5.98
CA PRO A 24 -12.26 -9.66 6.69
C PRO A 24 -11.23 -8.54 6.66
N CYS A 25 -11.65 -7.35 6.28
CA CYS A 25 -10.81 -6.17 6.20
C CYS A 25 -11.58 -4.90 6.57
N LEU A 26 -10.83 -3.86 6.92
CA LEU A 26 -11.32 -2.50 7.05
C LEU A 26 -11.03 -1.74 5.76
N VAL A 27 -12.02 -1.07 5.20
CA VAL A 27 -11.86 -0.20 4.02
C VAL A 27 -11.90 1.25 4.46
N LEU A 28 -10.86 2.00 4.14
CA LEU A 28 -10.76 3.45 4.34
C LEU A 28 -10.91 4.14 2.97
N SER A 29 -12.07 4.75 2.73
CA SER A 29 -12.41 5.41 1.47
C SER A 29 -12.57 6.91 1.69
N ASP A 30 -11.53 7.67 1.34
CA ASP A 30 -11.52 9.12 1.41
C ASP A 30 -10.46 9.73 0.47
N PHE A 31 -10.32 11.05 0.46
CA PHE A 31 -9.35 11.78 -0.37
C PHE A 31 -8.04 12.11 0.36
N SER A 32 -7.77 11.51 1.53
CA SER A 32 -6.63 11.86 2.39
C SER A 32 -5.28 11.27 1.96
N TYR A 33 -5.19 10.69 0.79
CA TYR A 33 -4.04 9.92 0.32
C TYR A 33 -3.67 8.76 1.26
N GLU A 34 -2.58 8.07 0.99
CA GLU A 34 -2.12 6.93 1.79
C GLU A 34 -1.74 7.34 3.21
N LEU A 35 -0.98 8.44 3.34
CA LEU A 35 -0.53 8.94 4.66
C LEU A 35 -1.68 9.37 5.55
N GLY A 36 -2.75 9.94 5.01
CA GLY A 36 -3.94 10.27 5.78
C GLY A 36 -4.64 9.04 6.33
N LYS A 37 -4.72 7.98 5.55
CA LYS A 37 -5.28 6.69 5.97
C LYS A 37 -4.42 5.99 7.02
N ILE A 38 -3.09 6.03 6.85
CA ILE A 38 -2.14 5.51 7.84
C ILE A 38 -2.25 6.32 9.14
N ASN A 39 -2.43 7.65 9.06
CA ASN A 39 -2.66 8.49 10.23
C ASN A 39 -3.99 8.17 10.93
N TRP A 40 -5.02 7.80 10.18
CA TRP A 40 -6.25 7.28 10.77
C TRP A 40 -5.99 5.98 11.53
N CYS A 41 -5.25 5.03 10.91
CA CYS A 41 -4.87 3.78 11.57
C CYS A 41 -4.05 4.03 12.84
N LYS A 42 -3.08 4.96 12.81
CA LYS A 42 -2.30 5.38 13.99
C LYS A 42 -3.18 5.76 15.18
N LYS A 43 -4.31 6.41 14.94
CA LYS A 43 -5.22 6.91 15.98
C LYS A 43 -6.22 5.85 16.49
N HIS A 44 -6.56 4.86 15.66
CA HIS A 44 -7.69 3.97 15.93
C HIS A 44 -7.31 2.48 16.01
N VAL A 45 -6.08 2.12 15.62
CA VAL A 45 -5.61 0.74 15.58
C VAL A 45 -4.46 0.55 16.55
N ASN A 46 -4.63 -0.33 17.51
CA ASN A 46 -3.65 -0.58 18.59
C ASN A 46 -2.90 -1.91 18.47
N LYS A 47 -3.00 -2.58 17.32
CA LYS A 47 -2.32 -3.84 17.01
C LYS A 47 -1.73 -3.79 15.60
N PRO A 48 -0.73 -4.63 15.28
CA PRO A 48 -0.16 -4.69 13.93
C PRO A 48 -1.24 -4.84 12.86
N PHE A 49 -1.08 -4.11 11.77
CA PHE A 49 -2.03 -4.14 10.66
C PHE A 49 -1.30 -4.15 9.32
N PHE A 50 -1.87 -4.86 8.35
CA PHE A 50 -1.42 -4.88 6.98
C PHE A 50 -2.22 -3.84 6.19
N PHE A 51 -1.54 -2.80 5.75
CA PHE A 51 -2.11 -1.75 4.91
C PHE A 51 -1.69 -1.94 3.46
N PHE A 52 -2.62 -1.81 2.54
CA PHE A 52 -2.35 -1.75 1.10
C PHE A 52 -3.45 -0.99 0.34
N GLN A 53 -3.18 -0.71 -0.92
CA GLN A 53 -4.09 0.02 -1.80
C GLN A 53 -5.02 -0.95 -2.55
N ASP A 54 -6.17 -0.44 -2.99
CA ASP A 54 -7.17 -1.15 -3.79
C ASP A 54 -6.70 -1.67 -5.16
N SER A 55 -5.50 -1.29 -5.59
CA SER A 55 -4.88 -1.73 -6.85
C SER A 55 -4.06 -3.02 -6.71
N VAL A 56 -4.35 -3.82 -5.70
CA VAL A 56 -3.80 -5.17 -5.50
C VAL A 56 -4.89 -6.21 -5.79
N VAL A 57 -4.53 -7.24 -6.55
CA VAL A 57 -5.35 -8.44 -6.78
C VAL A 57 -4.58 -9.64 -6.25
N PHE A 58 -5.18 -10.40 -5.34
CA PHE A 58 -4.55 -11.54 -4.71
C PHE A 58 -4.79 -12.82 -5.52
N LYS A 59 -3.75 -13.62 -5.70
CA LYS A 59 -3.82 -14.98 -6.24
C LYS A 59 -3.90 -16.01 -5.12
N SER A 60 -3.30 -15.69 -3.97
CA SER A 60 -3.36 -16.43 -2.73
C SER A 60 -3.28 -15.44 -1.56
N THR A 61 -3.79 -15.82 -0.40
CA THR A 61 -3.78 -14.98 0.81
C THR A 61 -3.20 -15.68 2.04
N ASP A 62 -2.76 -16.92 1.91
CA ASP A 62 -2.26 -17.72 3.05
C ASP A 62 -0.97 -17.12 3.64
N TRP A 63 -0.12 -16.55 2.80
CA TRP A 63 1.12 -15.88 3.18
C TRP A 63 0.92 -14.64 4.07
N ILE A 64 -0.30 -14.07 4.12
CA ILE A 64 -0.57 -12.86 4.94
C ILE A 64 -0.37 -13.18 6.43
N ASP A 65 -0.79 -14.36 6.88
CA ASP A 65 -0.63 -14.76 8.28
C ASP A 65 0.85 -14.96 8.62
N GLU A 66 1.63 -15.54 7.72
CA GLU A 66 3.08 -15.67 7.86
C GLU A 66 3.79 -14.32 8.01
N LEU A 67 3.30 -13.27 7.33
CA LEU A 67 3.85 -11.93 7.50
C LEU A 67 3.60 -11.38 8.92
N PHE A 68 2.42 -11.61 9.49
CA PHE A 68 2.12 -11.20 10.87
C PHE A 68 2.96 -11.99 11.89
N ASP A 69 3.26 -13.25 11.62
CA ASP A 69 4.08 -14.10 12.49
C ASP A 69 5.53 -13.65 12.59
N ARG A 70 6.02 -12.84 11.65
CA ARG A 70 7.36 -12.21 11.72
C ARG A 70 7.50 -11.23 12.88
N LYS A 71 6.39 -10.72 13.44
CA LYS A 71 6.33 -9.79 14.61
C LYS A 71 7.17 -8.53 14.44
N LYS A 72 7.27 -8.04 13.22
CA LYS A 72 8.01 -6.82 12.86
C LYS A 72 7.32 -6.10 11.70
N SER A 73 7.79 -4.90 11.39
CA SER A 73 7.35 -4.18 10.20
C SER A 73 7.80 -4.91 8.93
N VAL A 74 6.95 -4.95 7.94
CA VAL A 74 7.21 -5.62 6.65
C VAL A 74 6.78 -4.72 5.52
N ALA A 75 7.70 -4.42 4.59
CA ALA A 75 7.35 -3.80 3.31
C ALA A 75 6.87 -4.87 2.33
N LEU A 76 5.82 -4.61 1.56
CA LEU A 76 5.32 -5.58 0.59
C LEU A 76 6.26 -5.73 -0.60
N THR A 77 6.79 -4.62 -1.10
CA THR A 77 7.62 -4.56 -2.31
C THR A 77 8.98 -3.92 -2.02
N ASN A 78 9.97 -4.26 -2.83
CA ASN A 78 11.31 -3.68 -2.74
C ASN A 78 11.42 -2.45 -3.66
N ASP A 79 10.86 -1.35 -3.24
CA ASP A 79 11.05 -0.09 -3.95
C ASP A 79 12.34 0.59 -3.44
N PRO A 80 13.31 0.92 -4.34
CA PRO A 80 14.63 1.40 -3.92
C PRO A 80 14.63 2.67 -3.06
N SER A 81 13.60 3.50 -3.20
CA SER A 81 13.53 4.79 -2.51
C SER A 81 12.92 4.71 -1.10
N PHE A 82 12.15 3.68 -0.78
CA PHE A 82 11.36 3.66 0.46
C PHE A 82 10.85 2.27 0.87
N TYR A 83 11.51 1.21 0.53
CA TYR A 83 11.17 -0.18 0.91
C TYR A 83 9.70 -0.59 0.67
N GLY A 84 8.96 0.12 -0.17
CA GLY A 84 7.56 -0.17 -0.45
C GLY A 84 6.61 -0.15 0.76
N MET A 85 6.94 0.59 1.82
CA MET A 85 6.16 0.63 3.07
C MET A 85 4.74 1.22 2.91
N TYR A 86 4.43 1.94 1.83
CA TYR A 86 3.06 2.35 1.51
C TYR A 86 2.10 1.16 1.30
N MET A 87 2.65 -0.05 1.22
CA MET A 87 1.96 -1.33 1.36
C MET A 87 2.81 -2.23 2.25
N GLY A 88 2.30 -2.55 3.42
CA GLY A 88 3.07 -3.35 4.36
C GLY A 88 2.42 -3.53 5.71
N ILE A 89 3.12 -4.24 6.59
CA ILE A 89 2.72 -4.39 7.98
C ILE A 89 3.36 -3.29 8.81
N TYR A 90 2.50 -2.55 9.50
CA TYR A 90 2.87 -1.50 10.44
C TYR A 90 2.78 -1.99 11.88
N ASP A 91 3.79 -1.64 12.68
CA ASP A 91 3.75 -1.77 14.12
C ASP A 91 3.21 -0.46 14.73
N PRO A 92 2.11 -0.51 15.50
CA PRO A 92 1.55 0.68 16.15
C PRO A 92 2.51 1.39 17.10
N ILE A 93 3.42 0.67 17.76
CA ILE A 93 4.40 1.25 18.69
C ILE A 93 5.32 2.17 17.89
N ILE A 94 5.89 1.67 16.80
CA ILE A 94 6.77 2.44 15.92
C ILE A 94 6.00 3.59 15.27
N LEU A 95 4.79 3.32 14.79
CA LEU A 95 3.93 4.31 14.15
C LEU A 95 3.64 5.50 15.08
N ASN A 96 3.50 5.24 16.39
CA ASN A 96 3.30 6.28 17.39
C ASN A 96 4.54 7.16 17.62
N MET A 97 5.73 6.68 17.32
CA MET A 97 6.99 7.43 17.44
C MET A 97 7.24 8.37 16.26
N VAL A 98 6.56 8.15 15.13
CA VAL A 98 6.78 8.92 13.90
C VAL A 98 5.61 9.86 13.65
N GLU A 99 5.88 11.16 13.51
CA GLU A 99 4.86 12.12 13.11
C GLU A 99 4.49 11.92 11.64
N ILE A 100 3.19 11.90 11.35
CA ILE A 100 2.67 11.78 9.98
C ILE A 100 2.27 13.17 9.51
N PRO A 101 2.88 13.69 8.43
CA PRO A 101 2.55 15.01 7.91
C PRO A 101 1.13 15.05 7.33
N LYS A 102 0.48 16.19 7.45
CA LYS A 102 -0.75 16.46 6.70
C LYS A 102 -0.39 16.62 5.20
N VAL A 103 -1.17 15.99 4.36
CA VAL A 103 -1.02 16.03 2.89
C VAL A 103 -2.20 16.80 2.31
N GLU A 104 -1.93 17.84 1.55
CA GLU A 104 -2.96 18.71 0.98
C GLU A 104 -3.11 18.56 -0.55
N ASN A 105 -2.06 18.06 -1.21
CA ASN A 105 -2.06 17.90 -2.67
C ASN A 105 -1.18 16.72 -3.11
N LYS A 106 -1.26 16.35 -4.39
CA LYS A 106 -0.56 15.19 -4.96
C LYS A 106 0.97 15.33 -4.93
N ALA A 107 1.51 16.51 -5.09
CA ALA A 107 2.96 16.72 -5.06
C ALA A 107 3.51 16.46 -3.64
N GLU A 108 2.80 16.96 -2.62
CA GLU A 108 3.11 16.68 -1.21
C GLU A 108 2.92 15.20 -0.89
N ALA A 109 1.87 14.54 -1.43
CA ALA A 109 1.67 13.11 -1.21
C ALA A 109 2.90 12.31 -1.64
N ILE A 110 3.42 12.56 -2.85
CA ILE A 110 4.60 11.87 -3.38
C ILE A 110 5.84 12.18 -2.54
N LYS A 111 6.07 13.46 -2.23
CA LYS A 111 7.22 13.89 -1.44
C LYS A 111 7.22 13.27 -0.05
N TYR A 112 6.12 13.43 0.68
CA TYR A 112 6.02 12.98 2.05
C TYR A 112 5.92 11.46 2.18
N GLU A 113 5.36 10.77 1.19
CA GLU A 113 5.37 9.31 1.14
C GLU A 113 6.81 8.77 1.22
N ILE A 114 7.74 9.34 0.45
CA ILE A 114 9.16 8.95 0.51
C ILE A 114 9.82 9.39 1.82
N GLU A 115 9.69 10.67 2.18
CA GLU A 115 10.35 11.23 3.36
C GLU A 115 9.86 10.58 4.66
N TRP A 116 8.56 10.38 4.77
CA TRP A 116 7.95 9.78 5.95
C TRP A 116 8.28 8.29 6.07
N THR A 117 8.24 7.57 4.96
CA THR A 117 8.57 6.13 4.95
C THR A 117 10.00 5.89 5.39
N ASN A 118 10.95 6.71 4.92
CA ASN A 118 12.34 6.64 5.37
C ASN A 118 12.47 6.89 6.89
N LYS A 119 11.72 7.85 7.43
CA LYS A 119 11.68 8.07 8.90
C LYS A 119 11.14 6.84 9.62
N TYR A 120 10.00 6.31 9.16
CA TYR A 120 9.40 5.12 9.76
C TYR A 120 10.38 3.92 9.76
N VAL A 121 11.00 3.64 8.63
CA VAL A 121 11.97 2.56 8.48
C VAL A 121 13.17 2.74 9.44
N ASN A 122 13.67 3.96 9.60
CA ASN A 122 14.75 4.26 10.54
C ASN A 122 14.36 4.00 12.00
N TYR A 123 13.10 4.26 12.39
CA TYR A 123 12.61 3.93 13.73
C TYR A 123 12.35 2.44 13.91
N ALA A 124 11.92 1.77 12.85
CA ALA A 124 11.65 0.33 12.86
C ALA A 124 12.93 -0.52 12.94
N ILE A 125 14.09 0.03 12.55
CA ILE A 125 15.44 -0.57 12.58
C ILE A 125 15.54 -1.81 11.69
N ASP A 126 14.61 -2.74 11.81
CA ASP A 126 14.58 -4.02 11.10
C ASP A 126 13.23 -4.16 10.37
N VAL A 127 13.22 -3.86 9.08
CA VAL A 127 12.05 -4.00 8.20
C VAL A 127 12.32 -5.08 7.17
N ASP A 128 11.50 -6.13 7.20
CA ASP A 128 11.54 -7.17 6.16
C ASP A 128 10.91 -6.68 4.87
N ILE A 129 11.31 -7.30 3.76
CA ILE A 129 10.64 -7.17 2.47
C ILE A 129 9.96 -8.51 2.15
N ALA A 130 8.63 -8.47 1.94
CA ALA A 130 7.87 -9.69 1.65
C ALA A 130 8.23 -10.26 0.28
N PHE A 131 8.23 -9.40 -0.74
CA PHE A 131 8.45 -9.78 -2.13
C PHE A 131 9.54 -8.90 -2.77
N PRO A 132 10.83 -9.24 -2.56
CA PRO A 132 11.94 -8.43 -3.07
C PRO A 132 12.02 -8.39 -4.61
N GLU A 133 11.36 -9.31 -5.30
CA GLU A 133 11.23 -9.34 -6.76
C GLU A 133 10.21 -8.33 -7.30
N LEU A 134 9.24 -7.90 -6.48
CA LEU A 134 8.21 -6.92 -6.89
C LEU A 134 8.78 -5.50 -6.82
N ARG A 135 9.27 -5.01 -7.96
CA ARG A 135 9.79 -3.65 -8.14
C ARG A 135 9.62 -3.20 -9.59
N ASP A 136 9.58 -1.89 -9.83
CA ASP A 136 9.31 -1.30 -11.14
C ASP A 136 10.24 -1.80 -12.24
N SER A 137 11.52 -2.01 -11.94
CA SER A 137 12.50 -2.54 -12.90
C SER A 137 12.27 -4.00 -13.33
N ARG A 138 11.34 -4.69 -12.68
CA ARG A 138 10.95 -6.08 -12.95
C ARG A 138 9.46 -6.21 -13.29
N ALA A 139 8.84 -5.12 -13.76
CA ALA A 139 7.46 -5.17 -14.20
C ALA A 139 7.28 -6.16 -15.35
N SER A 140 6.20 -6.93 -15.32
CA SER A 140 5.84 -7.87 -16.39
C SER A 140 5.36 -7.17 -17.66
N GLY A 141 4.99 -5.90 -17.57
CA GLY A 141 4.54 -5.09 -18.70
C GLY A 141 3.62 -3.95 -18.30
N LYS A 142 2.90 -3.46 -19.26
CA LYS A 142 1.83 -2.47 -19.08
C LYS A 142 0.52 -3.03 -19.59
N GLU A 143 -0.58 -2.71 -18.91
CA GLU A 143 -1.93 -3.03 -19.39
C GLU A 143 -2.89 -1.87 -19.12
N VAL A 144 -3.99 -1.82 -19.85
CA VAL A 144 -5.11 -0.93 -19.58
C VAL A 144 -6.13 -1.67 -18.72
N ARG A 145 -6.35 -1.19 -17.50
CA ARG A 145 -7.34 -1.75 -16.57
C ARG A 145 -8.24 -0.64 -16.03
N HIS A 146 -9.53 -0.86 -16.09
CA HIS A 146 -10.56 0.14 -15.72
C HIS A 146 -10.31 1.51 -16.37
N GLY A 147 -9.95 1.51 -17.68
CA GLY A 147 -9.69 2.73 -18.44
C GLY A 147 -8.39 3.46 -18.10
N ARG A 148 -7.43 2.81 -17.41
CA ARG A 148 -6.13 3.40 -17.04
C ARG A 148 -4.98 2.52 -17.45
N GLU A 149 -3.94 3.12 -18.03
CA GLU A 149 -2.66 2.43 -18.25
C GLU A 149 -1.96 2.20 -16.92
N CYS A 150 -1.56 0.97 -16.67
CA CYS A 150 -0.90 0.53 -15.43
C CYS A 150 0.36 -0.26 -15.75
N LEU A 151 1.40 -0.02 -14.98
CA LEU A 151 2.52 -0.94 -14.86
C LEU A 151 2.09 -2.15 -14.03
N VAL A 152 2.41 -3.34 -14.47
CA VAL A 152 2.01 -4.59 -13.81
C VAL A 152 3.20 -5.19 -13.08
N LEU A 153 3.10 -5.30 -11.76
CA LEU A 153 4.02 -6.05 -10.90
C LEU A 153 3.32 -7.32 -10.47
N GLU A 154 3.91 -8.47 -10.74
CA GLU A 154 3.26 -9.75 -10.55
C GLU A 154 4.24 -10.81 -10.04
N ASN A 155 3.77 -11.65 -9.13
CA ASN A 155 4.41 -12.89 -8.71
C ASN A 155 3.36 -14.02 -8.54
N GLU A 156 3.73 -15.10 -7.89
CA GLU A 156 2.82 -16.23 -7.65
C GLU A 156 1.68 -15.89 -6.66
N TYR A 157 1.82 -14.84 -5.84
CA TYR A 157 0.90 -14.49 -4.76
C TYR A 157 -0.07 -13.37 -5.08
N LEU A 158 0.36 -12.38 -5.87
CA LEU A 158 -0.45 -11.20 -6.15
C LEU A 158 -0.07 -10.51 -7.47
N ILE A 159 -0.97 -9.63 -7.91
CA ILE A 159 -0.74 -8.64 -8.97
C ILE A 159 -0.91 -7.25 -8.34
N LYS A 160 0.09 -6.38 -8.50
CA LYS A 160 0.01 -4.97 -8.15
C LYS A 160 -0.02 -4.13 -9.40
N TYR A 161 -1.09 -3.36 -9.56
CA TYR A 161 -1.20 -2.38 -10.63
C TYR A 161 -0.69 -1.02 -10.14
N LYS A 162 0.37 -0.52 -10.79
CA LYS A 162 0.92 0.82 -10.52
C LYS A 162 0.56 1.77 -11.65
N GLY A 163 -0.03 2.92 -11.30
CA GLY A 163 -0.39 3.94 -12.26
C GLY A 163 -0.35 5.34 -11.65
N ASN A 164 -0.36 6.35 -12.48
CA ASN A 164 -0.48 7.72 -12.01
C ASN A 164 -1.94 8.08 -11.73
N TRP A 165 -2.42 7.69 -10.55
CA TRP A 165 -3.81 7.84 -10.13
C TRP A 165 -4.29 9.28 -10.00
N GLY A 166 -3.40 10.26 -10.01
CA GLY A 166 -3.72 11.68 -9.88
C GLY A 166 -3.99 12.40 -11.20
N GLN A 167 -3.74 11.77 -12.35
CA GLN A 167 -4.07 12.35 -13.65
C GLN A 167 -5.49 11.91 -14.04
N LYS A 168 -6.35 12.89 -14.37
CA LYS A 168 -7.61 12.57 -15.06
C LYS A 168 -7.24 11.86 -16.37
N PRO A 169 -7.98 10.80 -16.79
CA PRO A 169 -7.82 10.28 -18.14
C PRO A 169 -7.98 11.45 -19.10
N ALA A 170 -7.11 11.51 -20.12
CA ALA A 170 -7.38 12.39 -21.25
C ALA A 170 -8.76 12.01 -21.79
N ILE A 171 -9.68 12.94 -21.74
CA ILE A 171 -10.98 12.78 -22.39
C ILE A 171 -10.70 13.03 -23.85
N ASP A 172 -10.64 11.96 -24.67
CA ASP A 172 -10.68 12.07 -26.12
C ASP A 172 -12.08 12.52 -26.56
#